data_7ad7552729a5fa7a63a827faafb4230d
#
_entry.id   7ad7552729a5fa7a63a827faafb4230d
#
_cell.length_a   1.000
_cell.length_b   1.000
_cell.length_c   1.000
_cell.angle_alpha   90.00
_cell.angle_beta   90.00
_cell.angle_gamma   90.00
#
_symmetry.space_group_name_H-M   'P 1'
#
loop_
_entity.id
_entity.type
_entity.pdbx_description
1 polymer ?
#
loop_
_entity_poly.entity_id
_entity_poly.type
_entity_poly.pdbx_seq_one_letter_code
_entity_poly.pdbx_strand_id
1 'polypeptide(L)'
;MAKLKPDYIEWVLTLNASDAQKEIHNLSEKNKELRDSNKDLKKKMTELIATGKAGGKQWKNLTDRLNANNKAISENNKKIAECEKRLDKTTMSANQLARKANALRKELRDTVKSLQPEKY
;
A
#
# COMPACT_ATOMS: atom_id res chain seq x y z
N MET A 1 32.68 6.18 16.34
CA MET A 1 31.76 5.34 15.63
C MET A 1 30.53 6.10 15.17
N ALA A 2 30.26 6.00 13.90
CA ALA A 2 29.09 6.68 13.39
C ALA A 2 27.85 5.83 13.71
N LYS A 3 27.01 6.35 14.55
CA LYS A 3 25.72 5.74 14.82
C LYS A 3 24.69 6.41 13.94
N LEU A 4 23.81 5.64 13.33
CA LEU A 4 22.67 6.20 12.63
C LEU A 4 21.81 6.92 13.64
N LYS A 5 21.51 8.17 13.36
CA LYS A 5 20.62 8.93 14.23
C LYS A 5 19.20 8.36 14.13
N PRO A 6 18.45 8.27 15.22
CA PRO A 6 17.07 7.80 15.17
C PRO A 6 16.22 8.53 14.13
N ASP A 7 16.44 9.84 13.95
CA ASP A 7 15.74 10.64 12.96
C ASP A 7 15.98 10.15 11.53
N TYR A 8 17.20 9.70 11.24
CA TYR A 8 17.52 9.16 9.93
C TYR A 8 16.77 7.87 9.65
N ILE A 9 16.67 6.98 10.64
CA ILE A 9 15.95 5.72 10.53
C ILE A 9 14.46 5.99 10.30
N GLU A 10 13.86 6.91 11.05
CA GLU A 10 12.47 7.31 10.87
C GLU A 10 12.23 7.88 9.49
N TRP A 11 13.17 8.68 8.98
CA TRP A 11 13.06 9.27 7.65
C TRP A 11 13.04 8.21 6.55
N VAL A 12 13.93 7.21 6.62
CA VAL A 12 13.99 6.12 5.66
C VAL A 12 12.69 5.29 5.70
N LEU A 13 12.19 4.97 6.89
CA LEU A 13 10.95 4.22 7.05
C LEU A 13 9.76 4.99 6.51
N THR A 14 9.72 6.30 6.72
CA THR A 14 8.66 7.17 6.21
C THR A 14 8.67 7.22 4.69
N LEU A 15 9.86 7.26 4.06
CA LEU A 15 9.98 7.22 2.61
C LEU A 15 9.41 5.92 2.04
N ASN A 16 9.76 4.78 2.63
CA ASN A 16 9.26 3.49 2.18
C ASN A 16 7.74 3.39 2.32
N ALA A 17 7.19 3.89 3.42
CA ALA A 17 5.75 3.95 3.62
C ALA A 17 5.07 4.86 2.59
N SER A 18 5.69 6.01 2.28
CA SER A 18 5.18 6.95 1.28
C SER A 18 5.13 6.32 -0.10
N ASP A 19 6.16 5.56 -0.50
CA ASP A 19 6.19 4.88 -1.79
C ASP A 19 5.10 3.82 -1.88
N ALA A 20 4.90 3.03 -0.83
CA ALA A 20 3.84 2.04 -0.78
C ALA A 20 2.46 2.69 -0.86
N GLN A 21 2.25 3.80 -0.17
CA GLN A 21 0.99 4.56 -0.23
C GLN A 21 0.73 5.10 -1.62
N LYS A 22 1.73 5.63 -2.30
CA LYS A 22 1.61 6.10 -3.68
C LYS A 22 1.23 4.97 -4.62
N GLU A 23 1.86 3.81 -4.45
CA GLU A 23 1.55 2.64 -5.27
C GLU A 23 0.11 2.17 -5.06
N ILE A 24 -0.36 2.12 -3.82
CA ILE A 24 -1.76 1.80 -3.49
C ILE A 24 -2.70 2.81 -4.15
N HIS A 25 -2.41 4.09 -4.04
CA HIS A 25 -3.24 5.13 -4.65
C HIS A 25 -3.32 4.97 -6.17
N ASN A 26 -2.17 4.76 -6.83
CA ASN A 26 -2.12 4.58 -8.29
C ASN A 26 -2.89 3.34 -8.74
N LEU A 27 -2.75 2.24 -8.04
CA LEU A 27 -3.47 1.01 -8.33
C LEU A 27 -4.97 1.16 -8.10
N SER A 28 -5.37 1.88 -7.05
CA SER A 28 -6.77 2.16 -6.75
C SER A 28 -7.40 3.03 -7.83
N GLU A 29 -6.67 4.03 -8.34
CA GLU A 29 -7.13 4.87 -9.45
C GLU A 29 -7.29 4.06 -10.73
N LYS A 30 -6.35 3.18 -11.03
CA LYS A 30 -6.46 2.27 -12.18
C LYS A 30 -7.68 1.35 -12.05
N ASN A 31 -7.92 0.83 -10.86
CA ASN A 31 -9.10 0.00 -10.61
C ASN A 31 -10.39 0.77 -10.82
N LYS A 32 -10.42 2.04 -10.42
CA LYS A 32 -11.58 2.90 -10.64
C LYS A 32 -11.85 3.08 -12.13
N GLU A 33 -10.81 3.37 -12.91
CA GLU A 33 -10.92 3.48 -14.37
C GLU A 33 -11.43 2.20 -15.01
N LEU A 34 -10.92 1.04 -14.54
CA LEU A 34 -11.35 -0.26 -15.04
C LEU A 34 -12.81 -0.55 -14.69
N ARG A 35 -13.26 -0.19 -13.49
CA ARG A 35 -14.66 -0.34 -13.08
C ARG A 35 -15.58 0.56 -13.90
N ASP A 36 -15.15 1.78 -14.18
CA ASP A 36 -15.91 2.71 -15.02
C ASP A 36 -16.02 2.19 -16.45
N SER A 37 -14.93 1.65 -16.98
CA SER A 37 -14.91 0.97 -18.27
C SER A 37 -15.87 -0.24 -18.28
N ASN A 38 -15.88 -1.02 -17.21
CA ASN A 38 -16.79 -2.16 -17.07
C ASN A 38 -18.25 -1.72 -17.07
N LYS A 39 -18.55 -0.61 -16.44
CA LYS A 39 -19.90 -0.03 -16.46
C LYS A 39 -20.36 0.26 -17.89
N ASP A 40 -19.49 0.93 -18.65
CA ASP A 40 -19.77 1.25 -20.05
C ASP A 40 -19.92 0.00 -20.90
N LEU A 41 -19.06 -1.00 -20.69
CA LEU A 41 -19.13 -2.27 -21.39
C LEU A 41 -20.45 -3.00 -21.11
N LYS A 42 -20.86 -3.06 -19.85
CA LYS A 42 -22.13 -3.67 -19.45
C LYS A 42 -23.32 -2.93 -20.05
N LYS A 43 -23.26 -1.60 -20.13
CA LYS A 43 -24.30 -0.80 -20.75
C LYS A 43 -24.43 -1.13 -22.23
N LYS A 44 -23.32 -1.22 -22.95
CA LYS A 44 -23.30 -1.63 -24.35
C LYS A 44 -23.82 -3.04 -24.56
N MET A 45 -23.48 -3.96 -23.65
CA MET A 45 -24.00 -5.33 -23.68
C MET A 45 -25.51 -5.36 -23.50
N THR A 46 -26.02 -4.55 -22.57
CA THR A 46 -27.47 -4.39 -22.36
C THR A 46 -28.16 -3.88 -23.61
N GLU A 47 -27.58 -2.90 -24.29
CA GLU A 47 -28.09 -2.37 -25.55
C GLU A 47 -28.12 -3.45 -26.64
N LEU A 48 -27.09 -4.31 -26.72
CA LEU A 48 -27.06 -5.41 -27.65
C LEU A 48 -28.16 -6.44 -27.36
N ILE A 49 -28.41 -6.72 -26.10
CA ILE A 49 -29.55 -7.60 -25.71
C ILE A 49 -30.85 -6.99 -26.18
N ALA A 50 -31.07 -5.71 -25.91
CA ALA A 50 -32.30 -5.00 -26.27
C ALA A 50 -32.54 -4.99 -27.79
N THR A 51 -31.47 -5.00 -28.59
CA THR A 51 -31.57 -5.02 -30.05
C THR A 51 -31.48 -6.42 -30.66
N GLY A 52 -31.44 -7.46 -29.82
CA GLY A 52 -31.40 -8.85 -30.30
C GLY A 52 -30.06 -9.28 -30.85
N LYS A 53 -28.98 -8.54 -30.58
CA LYS A 53 -27.63 -8.82 -31.11
C LYS A 53 -26.71 -9.49 -30.08
N ALA A 54 -27.26 -10.02 -29.01
CA ALA A 54 -26.49 -10.78 -28.04
C ALA A 54 -25.93 -12.04 -28.70
N GLY A 55 -24.65 -12.37 -28.43
CA GLY A 55 -24.01 -13.54 -29.00
C GLY A 55 -23.25 -13.31 -30.29
N GLY A 56 -23.26 -12.10 -30.84
CA GLY A 56 -22.47 -11.77 -32.03
C GLY A 56 -21.03 -11.39 -31.73
N LYS A 57 -20.29 -10.94 -32.76
CA LYS A 57 -18.89 -10.53 -32.62
C LYS A 57 -18.72 -9.39 -31.62
N GLN A 58 -19.63 -8.43 -31.65
CA GLN A 58 -19.58 -7.30 -30.70
C GLN A 58 -19.75 -7.76 -29.27
N TRP A 59 -20.68 -8.68 -29.03
CA TRP A 59 -20.90 -9.28 -27.71
C TRP A 59 -19.66 -9.98 -27.23
N LYS A 60 -19.04 -10.80 -28.06
CA LYS A 60 -17.81 -11.50 -27.71
C LYS A 60 -16.68 -10.53 -27.37
N ASN A 61 -16.52 -9.49 -28.18
CA ASN A 61 -15.49 -8.47 -27.96
C ASN A 61 -15.69 -7.76 -26.62
N LEU A 62 -16.94 -7.37 -26.31
CA LEU A 62 -17.27 -6.73 -25.03
C LEU A 62 -17.03 -7.67 -23.84
N THR A 63 -17.39 -8.94 -24.01
CA THR A 63 -17.17 -9.96 -22.97
C THR A 63 -15.67 -10.16 -22.74
N ASP A 64 -14.87 -10.24 -23.77
CA ASP A 64 -13.42 -10.40 -23.68
C ASP A 64 -12.79 -9.21 -22.97
N ARG A 65 -13.23 -7.99 -23.27
CA ARG A 65 -12.77 -6.78 -22.60
C ARG A 65 -13.16 -6.76 -21.13
N LEU A 66 -14.39 -7.16 -20.82
CA LEU A 66 -14.87 -7.22 -19.45
C LEU A 66 -14.02 -8.21 -18.63
N ASN A 67 -13.74 -9.38 -19.22
CA ASN A 67 -12.91 -10.38 -18.55
C ASN A 67 -11.47 -9.89 -18.36
N ALA A 68 -10.90 -9.21 -19.35
CA ALA A 68 -9.57 -8.62 -19.24
C ALA A 68 -9.51 -7.54 -18.14
N ASN A 69 -10.53 -6.70 -18.05
CA ASN A 69 -10.61 -5.67 -17.03
C ASN A 69 -10.75 -6.29 -15.62
N ASN A 70 -11.58 -7.33 -15.49
CA ASN A 70 -11.74 -8.02 -14.21
C ASN A 70 -10.44 -8.70 -13.77
N LYS A 71 -9.70 -9.28 -14.71
CA LYS A 71 -8.39 -9.87 -14.43
C LYS A 71 -7.39 -8.81 -13.97
N ALA A 72 -7.36 -7.67 -14.64
CA ALA A 72 -6.50 -6.56 -14.27
C ALA A 72 -6.84 -6.01 -12.87
N ILE A 73 -8.13 -5.88 -12.54
CA ILE A 73 -8.58 -5.47 -11.21
C ILE A 73 -8.11 -6.47 -10.17
N SER A 74 -8.26 -7.77 -10.42
CA SER A 74 -7.81 -8.82 -9.50
C SER A 74 -6.31 -8.76 -9.26
N GLU A 75 -5.52 -8.58 -10.30
CA GLU A 75 -4.06 -8.45 -10.19
C GLU A 75 -3.68 -7.18 -9.42
N ASN A 76 -4.38 -6.07 -9.69
CA ASN A 76 -4.15 -4.83 -8.96
C ASN A 76 -4.49 -4.98 -7.48
N ASN A 77 -5.56 -5.69 -7.15
CA ASN A 77 -5.94 -5.95 -5.77
C ASN A 77 -4.88 -6.77 -5.03
N LYS A 78 -4.26 -7.74 -5.70
CA LYS A 78 -3.14 -8.51 -5.14
C LYS A 78 -1.94 -7.62 -4.84
N LYS A 79 -1.61 -6.73 -5.77
CA LYS A 79 -0.52 -5.77 -5.59
C LYS A 79 -0.82 -4.79 -4.45
N ILE A 80 -2.06 -4.33 -4.35
CA ILE A 80 -2.49 -3.46 -3.23
C ILE A 80 -2.30 -4.20 -1.91
N ALA A 81 -2.73 -5.46 -1.83
CA ALA A 81 -2.56 -6.25 -0.61
C ALA A 81 -1.09 -6.43 -0.22
N GLU A 82 -0.21 -6.63 -1.21
CA GLU A 82 1.23 -6.70 -0.97
C GLU A 82 1.79 -5.38 -0.45
N CYS A 83 1.34 -4.26 -1.02
CA CYS A 83 1.74 -2.93 -0.57
C CYS A 83 1.27 -2.67 0.86
N GLU A 84 0.06 -3.07 1.21
CA GLU A 84 -0.48 -2.95 2.56
C GLU A 84 0.35 -3.75 3.56
N LYS A 85 0.77 -4.97 3.18
CA LYS A 85 1.67 -5.78 4.02
C LYS A 85 3.00 -5.10 4.25
N ARG A 86 3.56 -4.46 3.22
CA ARG A 86 4.81 -3.69 3.36
C ARG A 86 4.64 -2.52 4.29
N LEU A 87 3.50 -1.82 4.21
CA LEU A 87 3.18 -0.72 5.13
C LEU A 87 3.10 -1.22 6.57
N ASP A 88 2.40 -2.31 6.80
CA ASP A 88 2.27 -2.89 8.14
C ASP A 88 3.63 -3.27 8.71
N LYS A 89 4.47 -3.92 7.93
CA LYS A 89 5.84 -4.27 8.34
C LYS A 89 6.66 -3.05 8.66
N THR A 90 6.59 -2.02 7.84
CA THR A 90 7.32 -0.77 8.05
C THR A 90 6.87 -0.10 9.34
N THR A 91 5.58 -0.04 9.58
CA THR A 91 5.00 0.53 10.79
C THR A 91 5.44 -0.25 12.02
N MET A 92 5.39 -1.58 11.98
CA MET A 92 5.84 -2.43 13.07
C MET A 92 7.32 -2.23 13.36
N SER A 93 8.15 -2.19 12.33
CA SER A 93 9.58 -1.95 12.48
C SER A 93 9.88 -0.58 13.11
N ALA A 94 9.15 0.45 12.69
CA ALA A 94 9.29 1.78 13.27
C ALA A 94 8.91 1.80 14.76
N ASN A 95 7.82 1.13 15.11
CA ASN A 95 7.39 1.03 16.51
C ASN A 95 8.39 0.26 17.35
N GLN A 96 8.93 -0.85 16.84
CA GLN A 96 9.96 -1.61 17.51
C GLN A 96 11.23 -0.79 17.75
N LEU A 97 11.67 -0.04 16.74
CA LEU A 97 12.82 0.84 16.85
C LEU A 97 12.59 1.95 17.88
N ALA A 98 11.40 2.53 17.88
CA ALA A 98 11.05 3.56 18.86
C ALA A 98 11.10 3.01 20.29
N ARG A 99 10.61 1.80 20.52
CA ARG A 99 10.66 1.14 21.83
C ARG A 99 12.09 0.88 22.26
N LYS A 100 12.93 0.38 21.34
CA LYS A 100 14.34 0.14 21.62
C LYS A 100 15.07 1.45 21.94
N ALA A 101 14.82 2.50 21.18
CA ALA A 101 15.42 3.80 21.42
C ALA A 101 15.04 4.35 22.79
N ASN A 102 13.78 4.22 23.19
CA ASN A 102 13.32 4.66 24.50
C ASN A 102 13.96 3.85 25.63
N ALA A 103 14.07 2.53 25.46
CA ALA A 103 14.73 1.67 26.45
C ALA A 103 16.21 2.03 26.62
N LEU A 104 16.91 2.28 25.50
CA LEU A 104 18.31 2.70 25.53
C LEU A 104 18.50 4.06 26.19
N ARG A 105 17.61 5.00 25.93
CA ARG A 105 17.64 6.32 26.58
C ARG A 105 17.49 6.19 28.10
N LYS A 106 16.58 5.31 28.52
CA LYS A 106 16.37 5.07 29.94
C LYS A 106 17.60 4.43 30.57
N GLU A 107 18.18 3.39 29.95
CA GLU A 107 19.40 2.77 30.43
C GLU A 107 20.54 3.77 30.54
N LEU A 108 20.72 4.60 29.52
CA LEU A 108 21.76 5.63 29.53
C LEU A 108 21.56 6.62 30.65
N ARG A 109 20.33 7.07 30.89
CA ARG A 109 19.99 7.98 31.97
C ARG A 109 20.32 7.39 33.34
N ASP A 110 19.94 6.12 33.55
CA ASP A 110 20.20 5.43 34.81
C ASP A 110 21.69 5.21 35.03
N THR A 111 22.43 4.88 33.96
CA THR A 111 23.88 4.74 34.01
C THR A 111 24.57 6.06 34.41
N VAL A 112 24.13 7.14 33.79
CA VAL A 112 24.67 8.48 34.09
C VAL A 112 24.40 8.82 35.57
N LYS A 113 23.22 8.53 36.08
CA LYS A 113 22.91 8.75 37.50
C LYS A 113 23.80 7.95 38.41
N SER A 114 24.09 6.69 38.06
CA SER A 114 24.97 5.86 38.86
C SER A 114 26.40 6.36 38.91
N LEU A 115 26.84 7.01 37.83
CA LEU A 115 28.19 7.53 37.73
C LEU A 115 28.36 8.91 38.40
N GLN A 116 27.28 9.61 38.72
CA GLN A 116 27.38 10.90 39.38
C GLN A 116 27.78 10.73 40.83
N PRO A 117 28.75 11.53 41.31
CA PRO A 117 29.12 11.51 42.72
C PRO A 117 27.98 12.06 43.53
N GLU A 118 27.75 11.43 44.71
CA GLU A 118 26.71 11.90 45.42
C GLU A 118 26.98 13.02 46.17
N LYS A 119 27.91 13.48 46.37
CA LYS A 119 28.13 14.38 46.96
C LYS A 119 28.08 15.43 46.87
N TYR A 120 27.79 15.77 46.52
CA TYR A 120 27.62 17.19 46.43
C TYR A 120 26.68 17.75 47.41
#